data_15599b6e00237b799d04accd6e9b233a
#
_entry.id   15599b6e00237b799d04accd6e9b233a
#
_cell.length_a   1.000
_cell.length_b   1.000
_cell.length_c   1.000
_cell.angle_alpha   90.00
_cell.angle_beta   90.00
_cell.angle_gamma   90.00
#
_symmetry.space_group_name_H-M   'P 1'
#
loop_
_entity.id
_entity.type
_entity.pdbx_description
1 polymer ?
#
loop_
_entity_poly.entity_id
_entity_poly.type
_entity_poly.pdbx_seq_one_letter_code
_entity_poly.pdbx_strand_id
1 'polypeptide(L)'
;MKKIAGLILLTLLAFSCGKQGKPTLQERLDGYFTAEFESGGPGAAVLVMQDGKVVFERGYGLADLENRTPITPNTAFNTGSISKTFVANGILMLEQEGRLRLDDSLAMYFPDFKKPEIARQVRIFHLLNHSSGLIDSRKVAEDTVFYLTAKDLENFAPIMQNDSTAFAPGSRYAYSNPAFNGLALIIEKLTGRRWQDFIIERIFDPAGLKDSKITDGPYPEKGVSHAYVEDNGTFIEDDYGEEPTFPAAGNGGVWSSVRDLARYELALQKAVFLPAKVIGTSRTPFQPANWQSPTPSFIGHSWFTGEWNGEKIIYHTGSQGGFVADYVWMPGKKLFYTILCNSPRPIEQYRDAVFRQVLSSK
;
A
#
# COMPACT_ATOMS: atom_id res chain seq x y z
N MET A 1 47.23 -30.58 -71.49
CA MET A 1 47.22 -30.59 -69.99
C MET A 1 47.15 -29.15 -69.52
N LYS A 2 45.95 -28.65 -69.17
CA LYS A 2 45.74 -27.27 -68.70
C LYS A 2 45.56 -27.32 -67.18
N LYS A 3 46.43 -26.66 -66.41
CA LYS A 3 46.33 -26.51 -64.95
C LYS A 3 45.38 -25.37 -64.65
N ILE A 4 44.29 -25.65 -63.92
CA ILE A 4 43.38 -24.64 -63.38
C ILE A 4 43.86 -24.35 -61.99
N ALA A 5 44.27 -23.08 -61.71
CA ALA A 5 44.57 -22.57 -60.40
C ALA A 5 43.28 -22.03 -59.73
N GLY A 6 42.85 -22.68 -58.70
CA GLY A 6 41.71 -22.23 -57.94
C GLY A 6 42.13 -21.13 -56.94
N LEU A 7 41.54 -19.98 -57.09
CA LEU A 7 41.70 -18.82 -56.16
C LEU A 7 40.72 -18.98 -54.98
N ILE A 8 41.21 -19.28 -53.78
CA ILE A 8 40.40 -19.32 -52.57
C ILE A 8 40.31 -17.89 -52.04
N LEU A 9 39.10 -17.32 -52.13
CA LEU A 9 38.78 -15.99 -51.55
C LEU A 9 38.44 -16.17 -50.08
N LEU A 10 39.34 -15.82 -49.18
CA LEU A 10 39.15 -15.81 -47.75
C LEU A 10 38.35 -14.54 -47.38
N THR A 11 37.05 -14.62 -47.14
CA THR A 11 36.23 -13.55 -46.58
C THR A 11 36.50 -13.44 -45.09
N LEU A 12 37.26 -12.42 -44.67
CA LEU A 12 37.40 -12.01 -43.28
C LEU A 12 36.09 -11.37 -42.81
N LEU A 13 35.29 -12.10 -42.04
CA LEU A 13 34.19 -11.56 -41.26
C LEU A 13 34.79 -10.73 -40.11
N ALA A 14 34.86 -9.41 -40.29
CA ALA A 14 35.17 -8.50 -39.21
C ALA A 14 33.98 -8.47 -38.21
N PHE A 15 34.10 -9.22 -37.12
CA PHE A 15 33.25 -9.01 -35.96
C PHE A 15 33.50 -7.61 -35.40
N SER A 16 32.61 -6.68 -35.75
CA SER A 16 32.57 -5.36 -35.11
C SER A 16 32.17 -5.56 -33.64
N CYS A 17 33.15 -5.58 -32.78
CA CYS A 17 32.95 -5.52 -31.33
C CYS A 17 32.50 -4.09 -30.99
N GLY A 18 31.22 -3.78 -31.20
CA GLY A 18 30.61 -2.53 -30.79
C GLY A 18 30.78 -2.42 -29.28
N LYS A 19 31.37 -1.33 -28.78
CA LYS A 19 31.39 -0.99 -27.34
C LYS A 19 29.95 -0.99 -26.88
N GLN A 20 29.51 -2.03 -26.18
CA GLN A 20 28.24 -2.01 -25.48
C GLN A 20 28.30 -0.85 -24.47
N GLY A 21 27.47 0.17 -24.68
CA GLY A 21 27.32 1.27 -23.74
C GLY A 21 26.91 0.72 -22.36
N LYS A 22 27.15 1.48 -21.31
CA LYS A 22 26.64 1.09 -19.97
C LYS A 22 25.11 0.95 -20.06
N PRO A 23 24.54 -0.09 -19.44
CA PRO A 23 23.08 -0.32 -19.49
C PRO A 23 22.36 0.91 -18.90
N THR A 24 21.26 1.28 -19.51
CA THR A 24 20.37 2.35 -19.05
C THR A 24 19.74 1.98 -17.69
N LEU A 25 19.17 2.95 -17.01
CA LEU A 25 18.42 2.69 -15.78
C LEU A 25 17.30 1.65 -16.02
N GLN A 26 16.57 1.81 -17.13
CA GLN A 26 15.48 0.90 -17.49
C GLN A 26 15.99 -0.53 -17.68
N GLU A 27 17.06 -0.73 -18.44
CA GLU A 27 17.66 -2.06 -18.65
C GLU A 27 18.17 -2.68 -17.35
N ARG A 28 18.74 -1.89 -16.45
CA ARG A 28 19.21 -2.42 -15.15
C ARG A 28 18.07 -2.84 -14.24
N LEU A 29 17.03 -2.00 -14.11
CA LEU A 29 15.86 -2.33 -13.30
C LEU A 29 15.09 -3.52 -13.90
N ASP A 30 14.94 -3.55 -15.22
CA ASP A 30 14.30 -4.66 -15.90
C ASP A 30 15.06 -5.98 -15.72
N GLY A 31 16.38 -5.96 -15.88
CA GLY A 31 17.22 -7.13 -15.64
C GLY A 31 17.16 -7.63 -14.21
N TYR A 32 17.12 -6.70 -13.24
CA TYR A 32 16.98 -7.04 -11.82
C TYR A 32 15.65 -7.76 -11.56
N PHE A 33 14.51 -7.16 -11.92
CA PHE A 33 13.21 -7.77 -11.64
C PHE A 33 12.90 -9.00 -12.50
N THR A 34 13.45 -9.08 -13.72
CA THR A 34 13.35 -10.31 -14.52
C THR A 34 14.07 -11.50 -13.86
N ALA A 35 15.14 -11.24 -13.13
CA ALA A 35 15.84 -12.28 -12.36
C ALA A 35 15.11 -12.69 -11.06
N GLU A 36 14.33 -11.76 -10.47
CA GLU A 36 13.58 -12.00 -9.24
C GLU A 36 12.25 -12.74 -9.46
N PHE A 37 11.63 -12.60 -10.64
CA PHE A 37 10.32 -13.16 -10.94
C PHE A 37 10.40 -14.17 -12.06
N GLU A 38 10.07 -15.42 -11.74
CA GLU A 38 10.06 -16.51 -12.70
C GLU A 38 8.99 -16.31 -13.78
N SER A 39 9.33 -16.68 -15.02
CA SER A 39 8.36 -16.68 -16.10
C SER A 39 7.31 -17.77 -15.86
N GLY A 40 6.04 -17.34 -15.67
CA GLY A 40 4.91 -18.25 -15.50
C GLY A 40 4.48 -18.52 -14.06
N GLY A 41 5.17 -17.95 -13.06
CA GLY A 41 4.74 -17.91 -11.67
C GLY A 41 4.06 -16.59 -11.27
N PRO A 42 3.66 -16.45 -9.99
CA PRO A 42 3.23 -15.17 -9.43
C PRO A 42 4.35 -14.13 -9.55
N GLY A 43 3.97 -12.85 -9.54
CA GLY A 43 4.95 -11.80 -9.79
C GLY A 43 4.61 -10.48 -9.16
N ALA A 44 4.95 -9.39 -9.86
CA ALA A 44 4.75 -8.04 -9.38
C ALA A 44 4.51 -7.03 -10.50
N ALA A 45 3.84 -5.94 -10.16
CA ALA A 45 3.93 -4.67 -10.89
C ALA A 45 4.84 -3.70 -10.14
N VAL A 46 5.71 -3.02 -10.85
CA VAL A 46 6.68 -2.05 -10.30
C VAL A 46 6.55 -0.72 -11.02
N LEU A 47 6.63 0.38 -10.28
CA LEU A 47 6.71 1.73 -10.86
C LEU A 47 7.69 2.60 -10.07
N VAL A 48 8.50 3.34 -10.81
CA VAL A 48 9.39 4.39 -10.30
C VAL A 48 9.07 5.70 -11.00
N MET A 49 8.81 6.74 -10.22
CA MET A 49 8.58 8.09 -10.73
C MET A 49 9.58 9.04 -10.11
N GLN A 50 10.24 9.86 -10.92
CA GLN A 50 11.17 10.89 -10.47
C GLN A 50 10.80 12.23 -11.08
N ASP A 51 10.84 13.31 -10.28
CA ASP A 51 10.45 14.66 -10.69
C ASP A 51 9.07 14.72 -11.36
N GLY A 52 8.11 13.89 -10.87
CA GLY A 52 6.75 13.79 -11.39
C GLY A 52 6.62 13.04 -12.72
N LYS A 53 7.68 12.40 -13.22
CA LYS A 53 7.67 11.60 -14.46
C LYS A 53 7.98 10.15 -14.16
N VAL A 54 7.21 9.24 -14.75
CA VAL A 54 7.51 7.81 -14.70
C VAL A 54 8.82 7.55 -15.45
N VAL A 55 9.82 7.02 -14.75
CA VAL A 55 11.12 6.64 -15.30
C VAL A 55 11.26 5.15 -15.49
N PHE A 56 10.42 4.37 -14.82
CA PHE A 56 10.31 2.91 -15.00
C PHE A 56 8.93 2.44 -14.59
N GLU A 57 8.33 1.57 -15.38
CA GLU A 57 7.12 0.81 -15.00
C GLU A 57 7.09 -0.52 -15.78
N ARG A 58 6.81 -1.61 -15.07
CA ARG A 58 6.68 -2.94 -15.68
C ARG A 58 5.92 -3.92 -14.79
N GLY A 59 5.27 -4.90 -15.45
CA GLY A 59 4.71 -6.08 -14.81
C GLY A 59 5.56 -7.31 -15.09
N TYR A 60 5.65 -8.22 -14.13
CA TYR A 60 6.38 -9.48 -14.18
C TYR A 60 5.49 -10.60 -13.65
N GLY A 61 5.61 -11.78 -14.23
CA GLY A 61 4.82 -12.94 -13.83
C GLY A 61 3.34 -12.85 -14.23
N LEU A 62 2.52 -13.66 -13.61
CA LEU A 62 1.10 -13.83 -13.92
C LEU A 62 0.21 -13.31 -12.78
N ALA A 63 -0.81 -12.56 -13.16
CA ALA A 63 -1.89 -12.09 -12.29
C ALA A 63 -2.86 -13.21 -11.95
N ASP A 64 -3.03 -14.15 -12.86
CA ASP A 64 -3.89 -15.32 -12.76
C ASP A 64 -3.13 -16.49 -13.39
N LEU A 65 -2.79 -17.49 -12.56
CA LEU A 65 -2.02 -18.65 -12.99
C LEU A 65 -2.85 -19.61 -13.86
N GLU A 66 -4.13 -19.76 -13.56
CA GLU A 66 -5.03 -20.64 -14.28
C GLU A 66 -5.25 -20.14 -15.71
N ASN A 67 -5.63 -18.89 -15.86
CA ASN A 67 -5.88 -18.25 -17.15
C ASN A 67 -4.62 -17.70 -17.83
N ARG A 68 -3.45 -17.84 -17.18
CA ARG A 68 -2.15 -17.32 -17.64
C ARG A 68 -2.17 -15.83 -17.99
N THR A 69 -2.92 -15.05 -17.23
CA THR A 69 -3.07 -13.62 -17.44
C THR A 69 -1.81 -12.88 -16.95
N PRO A 70 -1.11 -12.13 -17.81
CA PRO A 70 0.12 -11.45 -17.39
C PRO A 70 -0.18 -10.27 -16.47
N ILE A 71 0.72 -10.00 -15.53
CA ILE A 71 0.73 -8.76 -14.75
C ILE A 71 1.15 -7.59 -15.65
N THR A 72 0.43 -6.50 -15.54
CA THR A 72 0.73 -5.22 -16.23
C THR A 72 0.77 -4.09 -15.19
N PRO A 73 1.31 -2.90 -15.53
CA PRO A 73 1.24 -1.73 -14.66
C PRO A 73 -0.18 -1.25 -14.31
N ASN A 74 -1.21 -1.71 -15.02
CA ASN A 74 -2.63 -1.43 -14.75
C ASN A 74 -3.33 -2.54 -13.95
N THR A 75 -2.67 -3.67 -13.74
CA THR A 75 -3.24 -4.75 -12.93
C THR A 75 -3.45 -4.25 -11.51
N ALA A 76 -4.68 -4.38 -11.00
CA ALA A 76 -5.00 -4.02 -9.63
C ALA A 76 -4.69 -5.17 -8.67
N PHE A 77 -4.09 -4.85 -7.55
CA PHE A 77 -3.80 -5.75 -6.42
C PHE A 77 -4.50 -5.24 -5.18
N ASN A 78 -4.85 -6.12 -4.26
CA ASN A 78 -5.20 -5.66 -2.93
C ASN A 78 -3.97 -4.99 -2.29
N THR A 79 -4.14 -3.73 -1.89
CA THR A 79 -3.03 -2.93 -1.37
C THR A 79 -2.81 -3.13 0.14
N GLY A 80 -3.59 -4.00 0.76
CA GLY A 80 -3.54 -4.24 2.19
C GLY A 80 -3.60 -2.93 2.98
N SER A 81 -2.71 -2.78 3.92
CA SER A 81 -2.70 -1.63 4.83
C SER A 81 -2.43 -0.27 4.20
N ILE A 82 -2.01 -0.17 2.94
CA ILE A 82 -1.96 1.12 2.22
C ILE A 82 -3.37 1.74 2.16
N SER A 83 -4.43 0.92 2.18
CA SER A 83 -5.84 1.35 2.29
C SER A 83 -6.08 2.35 3.42
N LYS A 84 -5.35 2.23 4.53
CA LYS A 84 -5.47 3.13 5.69
C LYS A 84 -5.18 4.58 5.34
N THR A 85 -4.30 4.82 4.37
CA THR A 85 -3.97 6.18 3.94
C THR A 85 -5.16 6.88 3.28
N PHE A 86 -6.00 6.13 2.57
CA PHE A 86 -7.22 6.66 1.96
C PHE A 86 -8.27 6.98 3.02
N VAL A 87 -8.49 6.09 3.99
CA VAL A 87 -9.41 6.33 5.12
C VAL A 87 -8.94 7.52 5.96
N ALA A 88 -7.63 7.62 6.25
CA ALA A 88 -7.07 8.76 6.95
C ALA A 88 -7.34 10.09 6.22
N ASN A 89 -7.12 10.12 4.91
CA ASN A 89 -7.43 11.31 4.10
C ASN A 89 -8.93 11.64 4.10
N GLY A 90 -9.81 10.65 4.10
CA GLY A 90 -11.26 10.85 4.27
C GLY A 90 -11.62 11.54 5.61
N ILE A 91 -11.01 11.12 6.70
CA ILE A 91 -11.16 11.77 8.02
C ILE A 91 -10.64 13.22 7.99
N LEU A 92 -9.47 13.43 7.38
CA LEU A 92 -8.90 14.78 7.26
C LEU A 92 -9.76 15.72 6.39
N MET A 93 -10.44 15.20 5.37
CA MET A 93 -11.42 15.97 4.60
C MET A 93 -12.60 16.41 5.47
N LEU A 94 -13.14 15.50 6.27
CA LEU A 94 -14.25 15.82 7.17
C LEU A 94 -13.83 16.82 8.27
N GLU A 95 -12.58 16.79 8.69
CA GLU A 95 -12.02 17.81 9.59
C GLU A 95 -11.95 19.18 8.91
N GLN A 96 -11.47 19.24 7.66
CA GLN A 96 -11.42 20.50 6.89
C GLN A 96 -12.82 21.06 6.60
N GLU A 97 -13.84 20.22 6.53
CA GLU A 97 -15.25 20.60 6.40
C GLU A 97 -15.88 21.03 7.75
N GLY A 98 -15.14 20.94 8.85
CA GLY A 98 -15.64 21.26 10.19
C GLY A 98 -16.66 20.27 10.74
N ARG A 99 -16.73 19.05 10.17
CA ARG A 99 -17.68 17.99 10.56
C ARG A 99 -17.18 17.14 11.72
N LEU A 100 -15.90 17.19 11.99
CA LEU A 100 -15.23 16.57 13.14
C LEU A 100 -13.98 17.40 13.49
N ARG A 101 -13.40 17.10 14.66
CA ARG A 101 -12.07 17.55 15.07
C ARG A 101 -11.22 16.33 15.39
N LEU A 102 -9.95 16.33 15.02
CA LEU A 102 -9.07 15.19 15.37
C LEU A 102 -8.96 14.97 16.90
N ASP A 103 -9.25 15.99 17.70
CA ASP A 103 -9.30 15.91 19.15
C ASP A 103 -10.66 15.47 19.73
N ASP A 104 -11.64 15.17 18.88
CA ASP A 104 -12.91 14.62 19.33
C ASP A 104 -12.72 13.25 19.96
N SER A 105 -13.44 13.00 21.06
CA SER A 105 -13.43 11.69 21.72
C SER A 105 -14.27 10.66 20.97
N LEU A 106 -13.89 9.39 21.02
CA LEU A 106 -14.69 8.32 20.43
C LEU A 106 -16.10 8.22 21.03
N ALA A 107 -16.32 8.69 22.25
CA ALA A 107 -17.64 8.72 22.88
C ALA A 107 -18.67 9.53 22.06
N MET A 108 -18.24 10.49 21.25
CA MET A 108 -19.12 11.25 20.36
C MET A 108 -19.69 10.40 19.21
N TYR A 109 -18.96 9.40 18.81
CA TYR A 109 -19.31 8.55 17.66
C TYR A 109 -19.76 7.15 18.05
N PHE A 110 -19.28 6.65 19.17
CA PHE A 110 -19.55 5.30 19.69
C PHE A 110 -19.97 5.38 21.17
N PRO A 111 -21.22 5.76 21.46
CA PRO A 111 -21.71 5.85 22.83
C PRO A 111 -21.84 4.48 23.53
N ASP A 112 -21.85 3.38 22.74
CA ASP A 112 -22.13 2.04 23.22
C ASP A 112 -20.87 1.28 23.71
N PHE A 113 -19.75 1.99 23.94
CA PHE A 113 -18.60 1.35 24.59
C PHE A 113 -19.01 0.81 25.96
N LYS A 114 -18.70 -0.46 26.21
CA LYS A 114 -18.94 -1.11 27.52
C LYS A 114 -18.38 -0.29 28.69
N LYS A 115 -17.25 0.38 28.44
CA LYS A 115 -16.59 1.31 29.38
C LYS A 115 -16.55 2.72 28.74
N PRO A 116 -17.55 3.57 29.00
CA PRO A 116 -17.61 4.91 28.39
C PRO A 116 -16.39 5.79 28.67
N GLU A 117 -15.68 5.55 29.80
CA GLU A 117 -14.43 6.25 30.13
C GLU A 117 -13.32 6.00 29.12
N ILE A 118 -13.24 4.80 28.54
CA ILE A 118 -12.28 4.49 27.47
C ILE A 118 -12.60 5.35 26.25
N ALA A 119 -13.86 5.34 25.79
CA ALA A 119 -14.28 6.13 24.63
C ALA A 119 -14.07 7.65 24.85
N ARG A 120 -14.21 8.16 26.08
CA ARG A 120 -13.94 9.56 26.42
C ARG A 120 -12.45 9.93 26.37
N GLN A 121 -11.55 8.99 26.63
CA GLN A 121 -10.10 9.23 26.63
C GLN A 121 -9.46 9.06 25.25
N VAL A 122 -9.97 8.16 24.43
CA VAL A 122 -9.45 7.93 23.08
C VAL A 122 -9.96 9.01 22.13
N ARG A 123 -9.04 9.64 21.40
CA ARG A 123 -9.31 10.68 20.39
C ARG A 123 -9.16 10.11 18.97
N ILE A 124 -9.74 10.78 17.97
CA ILE A 124 -9.61 10.39 16.57
C ILE A 124 -8.14 10.32 16.16
N PHE A 125 -7.31 11.30 16.54
CA PHE A 125 -5.89 11.28 16.20
C PHE A 125 -5.16 10.07 16.79
N HIS A 126 -5.60 9.51 17.94
CA HIS A 126 -5.00 8.28 18.48
C HIS A 126 -5.25 7.06 17.58
N LEU A 127 -6.38 7.04 16.86
CA LEU A 127 -6.63 5.99 15.86
C LEU A 127 -5.73 6.17 14.64
N LEU A 128 -5.62 7.42 14.13
CA LEU A 128 -4.85 7.76 12.94
C LEU A 128 -3.34 7.48 13.08
N ASN A 129 -2.80 7.60 14.30
CA ASN A 129 -1.37 7.41 14.56
C ASN A 129 -1.06 6.16 15.39
N HIS A 130 -2.02 5.25 15.53
CA HIS A 130 -1.85 3.98 16.25
C HIS A 130 -1.38 4.16 17.71
N SER A 131 -1.88 5.16 18.41
CA SER A 131 -1.56 5.41 19.84
C SER A 131 -2.78 5.29 20.76
N SER A 132 -3.86 4.65 20.32
CA SER A 132 -5.11 4.57 21.05
C SER A 132 -5.04 3.72 22.33
N GLY A 133 -4.16 2.73 22.39
CA GLY A 133 -4.13 1.75 23.47
C GLY A 133 -5.32 0.80 23.48
N LEU A 134 -6.22 0.86 22.51
CA LEU A 134 -7.34 -0.06 22.39
C LEU A 134 -6.81 -1.49 22.15
N ILE A 135 -7.27 -2.43 22.97
CA ILE A 135 -6.84 -3.82 22.88
C ILE A 135 -7.55 -4.48 21.70
N ASP A 136 -6.79 -5.11 20.81
CA ASP A 136 -7.35 -5.95 19.76
C ASP A 136 -7.80 -7.29 20.36
N SER A 137 -9.10 -7.40 20.62
CA SER A 137 -9.73 -8.58 21.21
C SER A 137 -10.40 -9.47 20.16
N ARG A 138 -10.14 -9.22 18.86
CA ARG A 138 -10.60 -10.07 17.79
C ARG A 138 -9.83 -11.39 17.81
N LYS A 139 -10.50 -12.49 17.46
CA LYS A 139 -9.89 -13.83 17.41
C LYS A 139 -9.22 -14.12 16.06
N VAL A 140 -8.54 -13.13 15.49
CA VAL A 140 -7.96 -13.21 14.14
C VAL A 140 -6.86 -14.28 13.99
N ALA A 141 -6.21 -14.66 15.07
CA ALA A 141 -5.22 -15.74 15.04
C ALA A 141 -5.87 -17.14 15.08
N GLU A 142 -7.13 -17.22 15.57
CA GLU A 142 -7.89 -18.47 15.65
C GLU A 142 -8.81 -18.64 14.44
N ASP A 143 -9.19 -17.54 13.79
CA ASP A 143 -10.11 -17.48 12.66
C ASP A 143 -9.56 -16.54 11.57
N THR A 144 -8.79 -17.12 10.65
CA THR A 144 -8.17 -16.39 9.53
C THR A 144 -9.23 -15.94 8.52
N VAL A 145 -10.33 -16.70 8.36
CA VAL A 145 -11.45 -16.34 7.50
C VAL A 145 -12.10 -15.06 8.01
N PHE A 146 -12.37 -14.96 9.32
CA PHE A 146 -12.88 -13.72 9.92
C PHE A 146 -11.98 -12.53 9.63
N TYR A 147 -10.66 -12.70 9.72
CA TYR A 147 -9.71 -11.60 9.45
C TYR A 147 -9.87 -11.01 8.05
N LEU A 148 -10.18 -11.85 7.07
CA LEU A 148 -10.33 -11.42 5.67
C LEU A 148 -11.74 -10.99 5.31
N THR A 149 -12.76 -11.57 5.95
CA THR A 149 -14.17 -11.41 5.55
C THR A 149 -14.95 -10.43 6.44
N ALA A 150 -14.45 -10.12 7.64
CA ALA A 150 -15.17 -9.28 8.59
C ALA A 150 -15.28 -7.82 8.13
N LYS A 151 -16.51 -7.29 8.18
CA LYS A 151 -16.83 -5.89 7.89
C LYS A 151 -16.36 -4.95 9.00
N ASP A 152 -16.40 -3.65 8.74
CA ASP A 152 -15.89 -2.64 9.67
C ASP A 152 -16.52 -2.73 11.07
N LEU A 153 -17.83 -2.93 11.16
CA LEU A 153 -18.50 -3.09 12.45
C LEU A 153 -18.11 -4.38 13.16
N GLU A 154 -17.99 -5.50 12.45
CA GLU A 154 -17.57 -6.78 13.00
C GLU A 154 -16.14 -6.73 13.52
N ASN A 155 -15.27 -5.99 12.85
CA ASN A 155 -13.91 -5.73 13.30
C ASN A 155 -13.85 -4.78 14.51
N PHE A 156 -14.73 -3.79 14.60
CA PHE A 156 -14.64 -2.76 15.65
C PHE A 156 -15.49 -3.08 16.89
N ALA A 157 -16.58 -3.81 16.75
CA ALA A 157 -17.48 -4.16 17.87
C ALA A 157 -16.76 -4.89 19.02
N PRO A 158 -15.88 -5.88 18.81
CA PRO A 158 -15.15 -6.52 19.90
C PRO A 158 -14.29 -5.54 20.70
N ILE A 159 -13.71 -4.52 20.02
CA ILE A 159 -12.88 -3.50 20.66
C ILE A 159 -13.69 -2.67 21.64
N MET A 160 -14.95 -2.38 21.32
CA MET A 160 -15.85 -1.62 22.21
C MET A 160 -16.23 -2.40 23.46
N GLN A 161 -16.04 -3.72 23.51
CA GLN A 161 -16.37 -4.58 24.65
C GLN A 161 -15.22 -4.72 25.67
N ASN A 162 -14.05 -4.14 25.42
CA ASN A 162 -12.93 -4.22 26.33
C ASN A 162 -13.17 -3.46 27.65
N ASP A 163 -12.64 -4.00 28.74
CA ASP A 163 -12.76 -3.41 30.09
C ASP A 163 -11.63 -2.44 30.42
N SER A 164 -10.56 -2.40 29.60
CA SER A 164 -9.39 -1.55 29.81
C SER A 164 -8.69 -1.23 28.49
N THR A 165 -7.72 -0.34 28.52
CA THR A 165 -6.74 -0.14 27.46
C THR A 165 -5.42 -0.82 27.81
N ALA A 166 -4.62 -1.21 26.82
CA ALA A 166 -3.30 -1.81 27.01
C ALA A 166 -2.28 -0.80 27.56
N PHE A 167 -2.54 0.48 27.34
CA PHE A 167 -1.76 1.63 27.83
C PHE A 167 -2.61 2.89 27.73
N ALA A 168 -2.20 3.94 28.42
CA ALA A 168 -2.88 5.23 28.37
C ALA A 168 -2.89 5.78 26.92
N PRO A 169 -4.05 6.15 26.36
CA PRO A 169 -4.11 6.69 24.99
C PRO A 169 -3.10 7.82 24.78
N GLY A 170 -2.35 7.77 23.71
CA GLY A 170 -1.29 8.72 23.37
C GLY A 170 0.06 8.44 24.00
N SER A 171 0.21 7.45 24.91
CA SER A 171 1.48 7.25 25.61
C SER A 171 2.53 6.47 24.81
N ARG A 172 2.14 5.67 23.84
CA ARG A 172 3.04 4.92 22.97
C ARG A 172 2.34 4.41 21.70
N TYR A 173 3.14 3.91 20.78
CA TYR A 173 2.69 3.29 19.53
C TYR A 173 2.31 1.82 19.76
N ALA A 174 1.19 1.40 19.17
CA ALA A 174 0.84 0.02 18.94
C ALA A 174 -0.07 -0.07 17.70
N TYR A 175 0.41 -0.71 16.65
CA TYR A 175 -0.34 -0.85 15.39
C TYR A 175 -1.70 -1.49 15.64
N SER A 176 -2.75 -0.90 15.08
CA SER A 176 -4.12 -1.35 15.27
C SER A 176 -4.89 -1.34 13.95
N ASN A 177 -5.22 -2.52 13.44
CA ASN A 177 -6.11 -2.66 12.29
C ASN A 177 -7.52 -2.15 12.62
N PRO A 178 -8.17 -2.59 13.73
CA PRO A 178 -9.54 -2.17 14.03
C PRO A 178 -9.69 -0.66 14.26
N ALA A 179 -8.62 0.06 14.58
CA ALA A 179 -8.67 1.52 14.65
C ALA A 179 -9.16 2.14 13.33
N PHE A 180 -8.74 1.60 12.18
CA PHE A 180 -9.14 2.10 10.87
C PHE A 180 -10.53 1.63 10.45
N ASN A 181 -11.01 0.51 10.96
CA ASN A 181 -12.41 0.14 10.84
C ASN A 181 -13.30 1.15 11.61
N GLY A 182 -12.90 1.54 12.81
CA GLY A 182 -13.57 2.61 13.56
C GLY A 182 -13.58 3.95 12.82
N LEU A 183 -12.47 4.34 12.16
CA LEU A 183 -12.41 5.55 11.33
C LEU A 183 -13.33 5.47 10.10
N ALA A 184 -13.41 4.33 9.43
CA ALA A 184 -14.35 4.08 8.34
C ALA A 184 -15.80 4.24 8.79
N LEU A 185 -16.17 3.67 9.93
CA LEU A 185 -17.50 3.83 10.53
C LEU A 185 -17.79 5.30 10.91
N ILE A 186 -16.79 6.09 11.33
CA ILE A 186 -16.98 7.53 11.59
C ILE A 186 -17.30 8.27 10.28
N ILE A 187 -16.63 7.95 9.18
CA ILE A 187 -16.99 8.51 7.85
C ILE A 187 -18.45 8.22 7.54
N GLU A 188 -18.91 6.99 7.69
CA GLU A 188 -20.30 6.60 7.43
C GLU A 188 -21.31 7.34 8.33
N LYS A 189 -21.03 7.38 9.64
CA LYS A 189 -21.89 8.10 10.60
C LYS A 189 -22.03 9.57 10.28
N LEU A 190 -20.95 10.21 9.88
CA LEU A 190 -20.96 11.63 9.54
C LEU A 190 -21.57 11.91 8.18
N THR A 191 -21.34 11.06 7.19
CA THR A 191 -21.77 11.32 5.81
C THR A 191 -23.15 10.76 5.49
N GLY A 192 -23.60 9.74 6.22
CA GLY A 192 -24.81 8.97 5.89
C GLY A 192 -24.61 8.07 4.65
N ARG A 193 -23.37 7.86 4.22
CA ARG A 193 -23.00 7.08 3.02
C ARG A 193 -21.97 6.02 3.41
N ARG A 194 -21.84 4.97 2.61
CA ARG A 194 -20.74 4.01 2.77
C ARG A 194 -19.41 4.75 2.61
N TRP A 195 -18.44 4.43 3.44
CA TRP A 195 -17.10 5.05 3.38
C TRP A 195 -16.42 4.79 2.03
N GLN A 196 -16.69 3.62 1.41
CA GLN A 196 -16.17 3.26 0.09
C GLN A 196 -16.60 4.28 -0.97
N ASP A 197 -17.91 4.57 -1.02
CA ASP A 197 -18.46 5.52 -1.97
C ASP A 197 -17.92 6.94 -1.74
N PHE A 198 -17.73 7.31 -0.47
CA PHE A 198 -17.13 8.59 -0.11
C PHE A 198 -15.67 8.69 -0.60
N ILE A 199 -14.85 7.66 -0.40
CA ILE A 199 -13.44 7.65 -0.85
C ILE A 199 -13.35 7.65 -2.38
N ILE A 200 -14.18 6.87 -3.06
CA ILE A 200 -14.20 6.85 -4.54
C ILE A 200 -14.49 8.25 -5.07
N GLU A 201 -15.59 8.87 -4.65
CA GLU A 201 -16.00 10.20 -5.14
C GLU A 201 -15.00 11.30 -4.77
N ARG A 202 -14.46 11.25 -3.54
CA ARG A 202 -13.68 12.37 -3.00
C ARG A 202 -12.18 12.26 -3.23
N ILE A 203 -11.67 11.05 -3.51
CA ILE A 203 -10.24 10.81 -3.72
C ILE A 203 -9.98 10.17 -5.07
N PHE A 204 -10.65 9.03 -5.40
CA PHE A 204 -10.33 8.31 -6.63
C PHE A 204 -10.67 9.13 -7.87
N ASP A 205 -11.88 9.67 -7.95
CA ASP A 205 -12.33 10.45 -9.09
C ASP A 205 -11.46 11.70 -9.32
N PRO A 206 -11.25 12.59 -8.30
CA PRO A 206 -10.41 13.76 -8.48
C PRO A 206 -8.94 13.46 -8.78
N ALA A 207 -8.39 12.36 -8.24
CA ALA A 207 -7.02 11.93 -8.49
C ALA A 207 -6.86 11.15 -9.81
N GLY A 208 -7.96 10.78 -10.45
CA GLY A 208 -7.99 10.03 -11.71
C GLY A 208 -7.51 8.57 -11.57
N LEU A 209 -7.87 7.92 -10.45
CA LEU A 209 -7.54 6.52 -10.19
C LEU A 209 -8.51 5.61 -10.96
N LYS A 210 -8.10 5.14 -12.12
CA LYS A 210 -8.98 4.43 -13.06
C LYS A 210 -9.03 2.92 -12.86
N ASP A 211 -7.97 2.36 -12.32
CA ASP A 211 -7.84 0.93 -12.08
C ASP A 211 -8.20 0.56 -10.64
N SER A 212 -8.29 1.57 -9.74
CA SER A 212 -8.55 1.39 -8.31
C SER A 212 -10.01 1.09 -8.03
N LYS A 213 -10.25 0.23 -7.04
CA LYS A 213 -11.59 -0.24 -6.65
C LYS A 213 -11.64 -0.40 -5.13
N ILE A 214 -12.84 -0.25 -4.57
CA ILE A 214 -13.15 -0.67 -3.20
C ILE A 214 -14.44 -1.49 -3.32
N THR A 215 -14.31 -2.81 -3.20
CA THR A 215 -15.44 -3.73 -3.41
C THR A 215 -15.84 -4.37 -2.09
N ASP A 216 -17.13 -4.54 -1.89
CA ASP A 216 -17.69 -5.28 -0.77
C ASP A 216 -18.38 -6.51 -1.35
N GLY A 217 -17.66 -7.62 -1.47
CA GLY A 217 -18.14 -8.83 -2.11
C GLY A 217 -17.05 -9.60 -2.86
N PRO A 218 -17.41 -10.37 -3.87
CA PRO A 218 -16.47 -11.22 -4.59
C PRO A 218 -15.34 -10.41 -5.24
N TYR A 219 -14.27 -11.09 -5.63
CA TYR A 219 -13.17 -10.51 -6.39
C TYR A 219 -13.70 -9.56 -7.46
N PRO A 220 -13.10 -8.40 -7.66
CA PRO A 220 -13.41 -7.57 -8.80
C PRO A 220 -13.09 -8.36 -10.07
N GLU A 221 -14.08 -8.73 -10.87
CA GLU A 221 -13.99 -9.74 -11.94
C GLU A 221 -12.99 -9.45 -13.07
N LYS A 222 -12.48 -8.22 -13.22
CA LYS A 222 -11.59 -7.87 -14.34
C LYS A 222 -10.45 -6.97 -13.91
N GLY A 223 -9.27 -7.24 -14.48
CA GLY A 223 -8.08 -6.41 -14.33
C GLY A 223 -7.46 -6.48 -12.95
N VAL A 224 -7.73 -7.52 -12.17
CA VAL A 224 -7.17 -7.76 -10.84
C VAL A 224 -6.21 -8.94 -10.86
N SER A 225 -5.32 -8.96 -9.91
CA SER A 225 -4.46 -10.10 -9.63
C SER A 225 -5.11 -10.99 -8.57
N HIS A 226 -4.92 -12.29 -8.71
CA HIS A 226 -5.16 -13.28 -7.67
C HIS A 226 -3.93 -13.35 -6.76
N ALA A 227 -4.11 -13.76 -5.50
CA ALA A 227 -3.03 -13.93 -4.54
C ALA A 227 -2.59 -15.38 -4.46
N TYR A 228 -1.30 -15.60 -4.27
CA TYR A 228 -0.73 -16.94 -4.21
C TYR A 228 0.23 -17.08 -3.04
N VAL A 229 0.27 -18.28 -2.45
CA VAL A 229 1.29 -18.70 -1.51
C VAL A 229 1.97 -19.95 -2.04
N GLU A 230 3.25 -20.11 -1.71
CA GLU A 230 3.98 -21.32 -2.07
C GLU A 230 3.73 -22.42 -1.03
N ASP A 231 3.26 -23.57 -1.50
CA ASP A 231 3.11 -24.78 -0.72
C ASP A 231 3.86 -25.94 -1.40
N ASN A 232 4.91 -26.45 -0.75
CA ASN A 232 5.72 -27.57 -1.23
C ASN A 232 6.21 -27.43 -2.70
N GLY A 233 6.61 -26.21 -3.10
CA GLY A 233 7.12 -25.92 -4.44
C GLY A 233 6.02 -25.71 -5.50
N THR A 234 4.76 -25.60 -5.06
CA THR A 234 3.63 -25.30 -5.92
C THR A 234 2.93 -24.02 -5.42
N PHE A 235 2.53 -23.15 -6.32
CA PHE A 235 1.73 -21.99 -5.95
C PHE A 235 0.25 -22.37 -5.89
N ILE A 236 -0.35 -22.11 -4.74
CA ILE A 236 -1.78 -22.25 -4.51
C ILE A 236 -2.40 -20.87 -4.32
N GLU A 237 -3.64 -20.69 -4.76
CA GLU A 237 -4.36 -19.44 -4.54
C GLU A 237 -4.69 -19.29 -3.05
N ASP A 238 -4.36 -18.12 -2.52
CA ASP A 238 -4.58 -17.80 -1.11
C ASP A 238 -5.94 -17.12 -0.93
N ASP A 239 -6.99 -17.89 -1.13
CA ASP A 239 -8.39 -17.50 -0.95
C ASP A 239 -8.95 -17.86 0.44
N TYR A 240 -8.13 -18.51 1.28
CA TYR A 240 -8.50 -19.01 2.61
C TYR A 240 -9.70 -19.96 2.64
N GLY A 241 -9.99 -20.60 1.51
CA GLY A 241 -11.06 -21.60 1.40
C GLY A 241 -12.47 -21.01 1.26
N GLU A 242 -12.58 -19.71 1.05
CA GLU A 242 -13.81 -19.03 0.64
C GLU A 242 -13.69 -18.56 -0.81
N GLU A 243 -14.79 -18.62 -1.56
CA GLU A 243 -14.90 -17.81 -2.76
C GLU A 243 -14.63 -16.37 -2.32
N PRO A 244 -13.68 -15.68 -2.97
CA PRO A 244 -13.05 -14.51 -2.37
C PRO A 244 -14.06 -13.39 -2.17
N THR A 245 -14.55 -13.31 -0.96
CA THR A 245 -15.26 -12.16 -0.47
C THR A 245 -14.30 -11.37 0.40
N PHE A 246 -13.52 -10.50 -0.22
CA PHE A 246 -12.78 -9.51 0.53
C PHE A 246 -13.72 -8.35 0.85
N PRO A 247 -14.27 -8.24 2.07
CA PRO A 247 -15.03 -7.06 2.42
C PRO A 247 -14.12 -5.85 2.34
N ALA A 248 -14.65 -4.80 1.81
CA ALA A 248 -13.99 -3.52 1.74
C ALA A 248 -13.94 -2.90 3.14
N ALA A 249 -13.11 -3.46 4.00
CA ALA A 249 -12.89 -2.95 5.35
C ALA A 249 -11.86 -1.82 5.33
N GLY A 250 -12.07 -0.78 6.15
CA GLY A 250 -11.23 0.43 6.16
C GLY A 250 -9.76 0.20 6.48
N ASN A 251 -9.42 -0.96 7.03
CA ASN A 251 -8.04 -1.33 7.32
C ASN A 251 -7.29 -1.97 6.13
N GLY A 252 -7.99 -2.41 5.03
CA GLY A 252 -7.35 -3.21 3.99
C GLY A 252 -8.09 -3.37 2.66
N GLY A 253 -9.24 -2.71 2.45
CA GLY A 253 -10.15 -3.02 1.35
C GLY A 253 -9.90 -2.32 0.01
N VAL A 254 -8.82 -1.55 -0.15
CA VAL A 254 -8.53 -0.83 -1.41
C VAL A 254 -7.71 -1.71 -2.35
N TRP A 255 -8.21 -1.86 -3.58
CA TRP A 255 -7.49 -2.43 -4.71
C TRP A 255 -6.96 -1.33 -5.59
N SER A 256 -5.70 -1.42 -6.02
CA SER A 256 -5.08 -0.38 -6.85
C SER A 256 -3.99 -0.95 -7.76
N SER A 257 -3.67 -0.21 -8.83
CA SER A 257 -2.52 -0.47 -9.69
C SER A 257 -1.33 0.41 -9.30
N VAL A 258 -0.12 0.04 -9.72
CA VAL A 258 1.06 0.90 -9.51
C VAL A 258 0.92 2.26 -10.19
N ARG A 259 0.21 2.34 -11.32
CA ARG A 259 -0.09 3.60 -12.01
C ARG A 259 -1.03 4.48 -11.21
N ASP A 260 -2.04 3.89 -10.58
CA ASP A 260 -2.98 4.65 -9.76
C ASP A 260 -2.35 5.10 -8.44
N LEU A 261 -1.48 4.29 -7.83
CA LEU A 261 -0.71 4.73 -6.66
C LEU A 261 0.23 5.90 -7.01
N ALA A 262 0.81 5.92 -8.22
CA ALA A 262 1.59 7.06 -8.70
C ALA A 262 0.70 8.31 -8.93
N ARG A 263 -0.51 8.16 -9.48
CA ARG A 263 -1.50 9.25 -9.61
C ARG A 263 -1.93 9.77 -8.24
N TYR A 264 -2.16 8.88 -7.28
CA TYR A 264 -2.48 9.22 -5.90
C TYR A 264 -1.37 10.06 -5.26
N GLU A 265 -0.11 9.65 -5.40
CA GLU A 265 1.03 10.45 -4.91
C GLU A 265 1.10 11.83 -5.59
N LEU A 266 0.92 11.89 -6.91
CA LEU A 266 0.88 13.16 -7.62
C LEU A 266 -0.28 14.06 -7.18
N ALA A 267 -1.46 13.47 -6.89
CA ALA A 267 -2.61 14.20 -6.40
C ALA A 267 -2.35 14.79 -5.00
N LEU A 268 -1.67 14.04 -4.13
CA LEU A 268 -1.22 14.54 -2.83
C LEU A 268 -0.21 15.68 -2.99
N GLN A 269 0.80 15.53 -3.84
CA GLN A 269 1.81 16.58 -4.09
C GLN A 269 1.18 17.87 -4.65
N LYS A 270 0.15 17.74 -5.47
CA LYS A 270 -0.58 18.86 -6.09
C LYS A 270 -1.73 19.40 -5.25
N ALA A 271 -1.96 18.84 -4.07
CA ALA A 271 -3.05 19.20 -3.17
C ALA A 271 -4.44 19.15 -3.85
N VAL A 272 -4.70 18.09 -4.64
CA VAL A 272 -5.91 17.98 -5.48
C VAL A 272 -7.18 17.87 -4.64
N PHE A 273 -7.14 17.12 -3.52
CA PHE A 273 -8.32 16.83 -2.71
C PHE A 273 -8.18 17.26 -1.22
N LEU A 274 -6.99 17.66 -0.80
CA LEU A 274 -6.71 18.20 0.54
C LEU A 274 -5.70 19.35 0.42
N PRO A 275 -5.79 20.39 1.28
CA PRO A 275 -4.79 21.45 1.32
C PRO A 275 -3.38 20.93 1.57
N ALA A 276 -2.37 21.50 0.91
CA ALA A 276 -0.97 21.09 1.04
C ALA A 276 -0.47 21.11 2.49
N LYS A 277 -0.93 22.05 3.31
CA LYS A 277 -0.60 22.12 4.74
C LYS A 277 -1.11 20.88 5.50
N VAL A 278 -2.34 20.44 5.22
CA VAL A 278 -2.95 19.25 5.84
C VAL A 278 -2.18 18.00 5.46
N ILE A 279 -1.87 17.84 4.16
CA ILE A 279 -1.06 16.73 3.65
C ILE A 279 0.32 16.72 4.30
N GLY A 280 0.98 17.87 4.39
CA GLY A 280 2.29 17.99 5.06
C GLY A 280 2.24 17.58 6.53
N THR A 281 1.22 18.05 7.26
CA THR A 281 1.00 17.64 8.67
C THR A 281 0.74 16.14 8.78
N SER A 282 -0.11 15.57 7.92
CA SER A 282 -0.43 14.13 7.97
C SER A 282 0.80 13.23 7.75
N ARG A 283 1.79 13.72 7.02
CA ARG A 283 3.06 13.05 6.69
C ARG A 283 4.22 13.42 7.61
N THR A 284 3.93 14.07 8.72
CA THR A 284 4.90 14.43 9.75
C THR A 284 4.62 13.60 11.00
N PRO A 285 5.63 13.00 11.64
CA PRO A 285 5.43 12.26 12.87
C PRO A 285 4.70 13.13 13.90
N PHE A 286 3.64 12.59 14.46
CA PHE A 286 2.89 13.22 15.52
C PHE A 286 3.17 12.52 16.84
N GLN A 287 3.65 13.25 17.83
CA GLN A 287 3.92 12.73 19.16
C GLN A 287 3.02 13.40 20.17
N PRO A 288 2.06 12.66 20.78
CA PRO A 288 1.20 13.19 21.83
C PRO A 288 2.00 13.70 23.04
N ALA A 289 1.45 14.68 23.77
CA ALA A 289 2.14 15.31 24.90
C ALA A 289 2.46 14.34 26.05
N ASN A 290 1.70 13.26 26.20
CA ASN A 290 1.89 12.22 27.21
C ASN A 290 2.70 11.00 26.71
N TRP A 291 3.46 11.15 25.62
CA TRP A 291 4.30 10.10 25.07
C TRP A 291 5.36 9.62 26.05
N GLN A 292 5.45 8.32 26.27
CA GLN A 292 6.34 7.68 27.25
C GLN A 292 7.30 6.67 26.63
N SER A 293 7.14 6.37 25.32
CA SER A 293 8.07 5.46 24.65
C SER A 293 9.46 6.10 24.56
N PRO A 294 10.55 5.35 24.78
CA PRO A 294 11.91 5.84 24.57
C PRO A 294 12.19 6.14 23.08
N THR A 295 11.47 5.51 22.17
CA THR A 295 11.56 5.79 20.72
C THR A 295 10.60 6.93 20.38
N PRO A 296 11.07 8.02 19.76
CA PRO A 296 10.19 9.06 19.25
C PRO A 296 9.13 8.51 18.28
N SER A 297 8.02 9.22 18.15
CA SER A 297 7.01 8.85 17.15
C SER A 297 7.58 8.92 15.74
N PHE A 298 7.28 7.92 14.93
CA PHE A 298 7.70 7.77 13.53
C PHE A 298 6.51 7.72 12.58
N ILE A 299 5.31 8.03 13.09
CA ILE A 299 4.07 7.99 12.33
C ILE A 299 3.30 9.30 12.44
N GLY A 300 2.80 9.78 11.31
CA GLY A 300 1.81 10.85 11.24
C GLY A 300 0.38 10.29 11.25
N HIS A 301 -0.49 10.86 10.40
CA HIS A 301 -1.85 10.31 10.23
C HIS A 301 -1.79 9.18 9.18
N SER A 302 -1.60 7.94 9.65
CA SER A 302 -1.39 6.73 8.84
C SER A 302 -0.06 6.64 8.08
N TRP A 303 0.69 7.71 7.90
CA TRP A 303 1.94 7.69 7.17
C TRP A 303 3.13 7.42 8.09
N PHE A 304 3.90 6.40 7.77
CA PHE A 304 5.20 6.16 8.41
C PHE A 304 6.27 7.08 7.85
N THR A 305 7.23 7.44 8.69
CA THR A 305 8.44 8.16 8.28
C THR A 305 9.66 7.38 8.72
N GLY A 306 10.67 7.40 7.89
CA GLY A 306 11.94 6.75 8.15
C GLY A 306 13.05 7.43 7.36
N GLU A 307 14.20 6.78 7.31
CA GLU A 307 15.36 7.23 6.56
C GLU A 307 15.94 6.10 5.70
N TRP A 308 16.42 6.45 4.54
CA TRP A 308 17.22 5.60 3.69
C TRP A 308 18.52 6.34 3.31
N ASN A 309 19.66 5.87 3.79
CA ASN A 309 20.97 6.51 3.62
C ASN A 309 20.95 8.02 3.93
N GLY A 310 20.31 8.43 5.03
CA GLY A 310 20.17 9.82 5.45
C GLY A 310 19.09 10.64 4.74
N GLU A 311 18.43 10.06 3.74
CA GLU A 311 17.31 10.70 3.05
C GLU A 311 15.99 10.31 3.71
N LYS A 312 15.16 11.31 4.04
CA LYS A 312 13.82 11.09 4.60
C LYS A 312 12.95 10.34 3.60
N ILE A 313 12.27 9.29 4.07
CA ILE A 313 11.21 8.60 3.35
C ILE A 313 9.88 8.70 4.09
N ILE A 314 8.80 8.76 3.33
CA ILE A 314 7.42 8.68 3.79
C ILE A 314 6.83 7.46 3.12
N TYR A 315 6.28 6.52 3.89
CA TYR A 315 5.90 5.25 3.31
C TYR A 315 4.71 4.60 4.02
N HIS A 316 4.14 3.63 3.36
CA HIS A 316 3.27 2.63 3.96
C HIS A 316 3.45 1.31 3.23
N THR A 317 3.53 0.22 3.98
CA THR A 317 3.53 -1.14 3.41
C THR A 317 2.13 -1.74 3.52
N GLY A 318 1.87 -2.75 2.72
CA GLY A 318 0.62 -3.52 2.78
C GLY A 318 0.88 -5.00 2.74
N SER A 319 0.04 -5.75 3.46
CA SER A 319 -0.03 -7.20 3.34
C SER A 319 -1.46 -7.64 3.64
N GLN A 320 -2.01 -8.48 2.78
CA GLN A 320 -3.33 -9.10 2.99
C GLN A 320 -3.42 -10.34 2.10
N GLY A 321 -3.72 -11.49 2.70
CA GLY A 321 -3.60 -12.75 1.99
C GLY A 321 -2.18 -12.90 1.42
N GLY A 322 -2.05 -13.45 0.22
CA GLY A 322 -0.77 -13.55 -0.48
C GLY A 322 -0.23 -12.23 -1.04
N PHE A 323 -1.01 -11.12 -0.99
CA PHE A 323 -0.56 -9.82 -1.49
C PHE A 323 0.42 -9.14 -0.55
N VAL A 324 1.47 -8.53 -1.11
CA VAL A 324 2.36 -7.59 -0.41
C VAL A 324 2.59 -6.35 -1.27
N ALA A 325 2.67 -5.20 -0.63
CA ALA A 325 2.77 -3.90 -1.29
C ALA A 325 3.74 -2.96 -0.58
N ASP A 326 4.42 -2.13 -1.35
CA ASP A 326 5.26 -1.05 -0.86
C ASP A 326 4.95 0.25 -1.59
N TYR A 327 4.78 1.32 -0.83
CA TYR A 327 4.54 2.68 -1.30
C TYR A 327 5.52 3.60 -0.59
N VAL A 328 6.42 4.22 -1.32
CA VAL A 328 7.47 5.06 -0.74
C VAL A 328 7.63 6.36 -1.52
N TRP A 329 7.58 7.47 -0.80
CA TRP A 329 7.93 8.80 -1.28
C TRP A 329 9.18 9.31 -0.59
N MET A 330 10.17 9.75 -1.34
CA MET A 330 11.42 10.37 -0.89
C MET A 330 11.43 11.85 -1.32
N PRO A 331 10.99 12.78 -0.44
CA PRO A 331 10.81 14.19 -0.82
C PRO A 331 12.08 14.87 -1.31
N GLY A 332 13.20 14.65 -0.64
CA GLY A 332 14.50 15.26 -0.99
C GLY A 332 15.02 14.91 -2.38
N LYS A 333 14.59 13.77 -2.93
CA LYS A 333 14.97 13.31 -4.29
C LYS A 333 13.81 13.40 -5.27
N LYS A 334 12.63 13.84 -4.85
CA LYS A 334 11.38 13.81 -5.64
C LYS A 334 11.17 12.45 -6.29
N LEU A 335 11.45 11.38 -5.53
CA LEU A 335 11.42 10.00 -5.98
C LEU A 335 10.25 9.28 -5.34
N PHE A 336 9.37 8.72 -6.15
CA PHE A 336 8.31 7.82 -5.74
C PHE A 336 8.59 6.42 -6.27
N TYR A 337 8.41 5.44 -5.43
CA TYR A 337 8.53 4.02 -5.74
C TYR A 337 7.33 3.28 -5.19
N THR A 338 6.81 2.35 -5.97
CA THR A 338 5.81 1.38 -5.51
C THR A 338 6.00 0.05 -6.21
N ILE A 339 5.74 -1.02 -5.46
CA ILE A 339 5.65 -2.39 -5.96
C ILE A 339 4.42 -3.05 -5.35
N LEU A 340 3.71 -3.80 -6.16
CA LEU A 340 2.57 -4.62 -5.78
C LEU A 340 2.85 -6.06 -6.23
N CYS A 341 2.93 -6.98 -5.27
CA CYS A 341 3.19 -8.39 -5.52
C CYS A 341 1.96 -9.23 -5.18
N ASN A 342 1.75 -10.31 -5.91
CA ASN A 342 0.68 -11.27 -5.65
C ASN A 342 1.17 -12.59 -5.00
N SER A 343 2.34 -12.54 -4.41
CA SER A 343 2.86 -13.57 -3.49
C SER A 343 3.79 -12.92 -2.47
N PRO A 344 3.99 -13.51 -1.28
CA PRO A 344 4.91 -13.00 -0.27
C PRO A 344 6.30 -12.80 -0.85
N ARG A 345 6.86 -11.59 -0.73
CA ARG A 345 8.16 -11.19 -1.30
C ARG A 345 8.88 -10.21 -0.35
N PRO A 346 10.22 -10.15 -0.41
CA PRO A 346 11.04 -9.27 0.42
C PRO A 346 11.04 -7.82 -0.12
N ILE A 347 9.89 -7.14 -0.06
CA ILE A 347 9.66 -5.82 -0.67
C ILE A 347 10.67 -4.75 -0.25
N GLU A 348 11.22 -4.84 0.97
CA GLU A 348 12.23 -3.91 1.46
C GLU A 348 13.58 -4.06 0.73
N GLN A 349 13.96 -5.29 0.36
CA GLN A 349 15.14 -5.55 -0.45
C GLN A 349 14.98 -4.97 -1.87
N TYR A 350 13.77 -5.09 -2.44
CA TYR A 350 13.46 -4.49 -3.75
C TYR A 350 13.54 -2.96 -3.71
N ARG A 351 13.01 -2.34 -2.65
CA ARG A 351 13.14 -0.90 -2.40
C ARG A 351 14.61 -0.48 -2.39
N ASP A 352 15.44 -1.15 -1.61
CA ASP A 352 16.87 -0.87 -1.49
C ASP A 352 17.58 -0.99 -2.84
N ALA A 353 17.34 -2.07 -3.58
CA ALA A 353 17.92 -2.29 -4.90
C ALA A 353 17.53 -1.20 -5.91
N VAL A 354 16.24 -0.79 -5.92
CA VAL A 354 15.75 0.29 -6.80
C VAL A 354 16.40 1.62 -6.44
N PHE A 355 16.42 1.99 -5.16
CA PHE A 355 16.99 3.27 -4.72
C PHE A 355 18.49 3.37 -5.03
N ARG A 356 19.25 2.30 -4.81
CA ARG A 356 20.66 2.25 -5.20
C ARG A 356 20.83 2.49 -6.71
N GLN A 357 20.03 1.85 -7.54
CA GLN A 357 20.16 1.98 -9.00
C GLN A 357 19.72 3.34 -9.53
N VAL A 358 18.65 3.91 -9.00
CA VAL A 358 18.11 5.21 -9.42
C VAL A 358 19.05 6.35 -8.98
N LEU A 359 19.52 6.32 -7.73
CA LEU A 359 20.31 7.41 -7.15
C LEU A 359 21.79 7.34 -7.49
N SER A 360 22.34 6.17 -7.88
CA SER A 360 23.70 6.04 -8.38
C SER A 360 23.87 6.47 -9.84
N SER A 361 22.77 6.75 -10.55
CA SER A 361 22.79 7.11 -11.98
C SER A 361 23.00 8.61 -12.24
N LYS A 362 23.30 9.41 -11.20
CA LYS A 362 23.54 10.86 -11.31
C LYS A 362 25.00 11.21 -11.11
#